data_7122f60148a797e6b08c4daab334cf6a
#
_entry.id   7122f60148a797e6b08c4daab334cf6a
#
_cell.length_a   1.000
_cell.length_b   1.000
_cell.length_c   1.000
_cell.angle_alpha   90.00
_cell.angle_beta   90.00
_cell.angle_gamma   90.00
#
_symmetry.space_group_name_H-M   'P 1'
#
loop_
_entity.id
_entity.type
_entity.pdbx_description
1 polymer ?
#
loop_
_entity_poly.entity_id
_entity_poly.type
_entity_poly.pdbx_seq_one_letter_code
_entity_poly.pdbx_strand_id
1 'polypeptide(L)'
;MKKSAKTLIAIAVLIALIGIATGAYFITVDATSKKFNLIEISTDGIPEKNGGSLFDGFVQLSDVNMHYVSIGDGYPLILVHGNGGSYENLEDLGRYLATGYKVYMVDSRCHGQSTVTDKISYDLMASDLKEFITALGIEKPVVIGHSDGGIDALIAAIKYPDLLKGIVCFGANTNPKGLKLYFRIWTRISNLFKKNILNDLMLNEPNITKEQLQSIKIPAYILAGEYDMVSLKDTVFIANNIKFSRSAIIKGEGHSSYVYDGKKSYNLVNDFLKDIL
;
A
#
# COMPACT_ATOMS: atom_id res chain seq x y z
N MET A 1 7.59 41.89 -24.16
CA MET A 1 8.55 40.93 -24.77
C MET A 1 9.53 40.29 -23.80
N LYS A 2 10.14 41.01 -22.83
CA LYS A 2 11.13 40.40 -21.90
C LYS A 2 10.58 39.33 -20.89
N LYS A 3 9.27 39.36 -20.56
CA LYS A 3 8.63 38.35 -19.69
C LYS A 3 8.50 36.97 -20.35
N SER A 4 8.21 36.92 -21.66
CA SER A 4 8.02 35.66 -22.38
C SER A 4 9.32 34.86 -22.54
N ALA A 5 10.45 35.54 -22.76
CA ALA A 5 11.75 34.87 -22.87
C ALA A 5 12.21 34.26 -21.57
N LYS A 6 12.03 34.95 -20.43
CA LYS A 6 12.35 34.39 -19.09
C LYS A 6 11.48 33.17 -18.73
N THR A 7 10.19 33.21 -19.11
CA THR A 7 9.28 32.09 -18.90
C THR A 7 9.66 30.89 -19.77
N LEU A 8 10.03 31.10 -21.04
CA LEU A 8 10.51 30.05 -21.94
C LEU A 8 11.82 29.40 -21.45
N ILE A 9 12.77 30.19 -20.93
CA ILE A 9 14.00 29.69 -20.35
C ILE A 9 13.72 28.88 -19.09
N ALA A 10 12.82 29.34 -18.21
CA ALA A 10 12.44 28.62 -17.02
C ALA A 10 11.77 27.26 -17.33
N ILE A 11 10.92 27.22 -18.33
CA ILE A 11 10.29 25.99 -18.82
C ILE A 11 11.35 25.04 -19.41
N ALA A 12 12.27 25.53 -20.23
CA ALA A 12 13.33 24.72 -20.81
C ALA A 12 14.26 24.13 -19.76
N VAL A 13 14.62 24.93 -18.75
CA VAL A 13 15.43 24.46 -17.60
C VAL A 13 14.67 23.39 -16.79
N LEU A 14 13.38 23.59 -16.56
CA LEU A 14 12.53 22.61 -15.88
C LEU A 14 12.46 21.29 -16.65
N ILE A 15 12.26 21.34 -17.97
CA ILE A 15 12.24 20.16 -18.84
C ILE A 15 13.61 19.44 -18.81
N ALA A 16 14.71 20.19 -18.88
CA ALA A 16 16.06 19.61 -18.79
C ALA A 16 16.30 18.95 -17.43
N LEU A 17 15.88 19.58 -16.33
CA LEU A 17 15.99 19.01 -14.98
C LEU A 17 15.15 17.75 -14.83
N ILE A 18 13.95 17.71 -15.39
CA ILE A 18 13.08 16.53 -15.45
C ILE A 18 13.77 15.42 -16.26
N GLY A 19 14.35 15.74 -17.42
CA GLY A 19 15.08 14.78 -18.25
C GLY A 19 16.31 14.17 -17.54
N ILE A 20 17.09 15.00 -16.83
CA ILE A 20 18.24 14.55 -16.03
C ILE A 20 17.77 13.68 -14.84
N ALA A 21 16.69 14.10 -14.17
CA ALA A 21 16.14 13.34 -13.04
C ALA A 21 15.59 11.99 -13.48
N THR A 22 14.91 11.90 -14.65
CA THR A 22 14.42 10.63 -15.21
C THR A 22 15.58 9.76 -15.68
N GLY A 23 16.59 10.29 -16.33
CA GLY A 23 17.80 9.53 -16.72
C GLY A 23 18.55 8.97 -15.51
N ALA A 24 18.78 9.79 -14.48
CA ALA A 24 19.38 9.35 -13.22
C ALA A 24 18.50 8.32 -12.49
N TYR A 25 17.18 8.45 -12.59
CA TYR A 25 16.23 7.48 -12.05
C TYR A 25 16.40 6.10 -12.70
N PHE A 26 16.38 6.01 -14.03
CA PHE A 26 16.56 4.73 -14.74
C PHE A 26 17.92 4.08 -14.46
N ILE A 27 19.01 4.86 -14.39
CA ILE A 27 20.33 4.35 -14.06
C ILE A 27 20.37 3.80 -12.62
N THR A 28 19.76 4.50 -11.66
CA THR A 28 19.71 4.02 -10.26
C THR A 28 18.82 2.82 -10.09
N VAL A 29 17.73 2.72 -10.84
CA VAL A 29 16.84 1.55 -10.84
C VAL A 29 17.56 0.32 -11.38
N ASP A 30 18.19 0.41 -12.55
CA ASP A 30 18.96 -0.70 -13.15
C ASP A 30 20.06 -1.20 -12.21
N ALA A 31 20.81 -0.28 -11.58
CA ALA A 31 21.85 -0.63 -10.62
C ALA A 31 21.31 -1.24 -9.31
N THR A 32 20.06 -0.94 -8.95
CA THR A 32 19.43 -1.45 -7.73
C THR A 32 18.75 -2.80 -7.99
N SER A 33 18.05 -2.95 -9.11
CA SER A 33 17.37 -4.20 -9.48
C SER A 33 18.33 -5.36 -9.67
N LYS A 34 19.55 -5.12 -10.18
CA LYS A 34 20.61 -6.14 -10.30
C LYS A 34 21.06 -6.75 -8.97
N LYS A 35 20.72 -6.14 -7.82
CA LYS A 35 21.06 -6.62 -6.48
C LYS A 35 19.97 -7.47 -5.83
N PHE A 36 18.77 -7.50 -6.39
CA PHE A 36 17.63 -8.19 -5.82
C PHE A 36 17.19 -9.34 -6.73
N ASN A 37 16.75 -10.42 -6.09
CA ASN A 37 16.17 -11.53 -6.81
C ASN A 37 14.77 -11.13 -7.29
N LEU A 38 14.64 -10.87 -8.59
CA LEU A 38 13.39 -10.49 -9.23
C LEU A 38 12.58 -11.73 -9.54
N ILE A 39 11.28 -11.69 -9.30
CA ILE A 39 10.35 -12.73 -9.71
C ILE A 39 9.44 -12.23 -10.84
N GLU A 40 9.06 -13.14 -11.72
CA GLU A 40 8.01 -12.91 -12.71
C GLU A 40 6.66 -13.35 -12.15
N ILE A 41 5.60 -12.64 -12.54
CA ILE A 41 4.25 -12.99 -12.14
C ILE A 41 3.77 -14.16 -13.03
N SER A 42 3.28 -15.24 -12.41
CA SER A 42 2.48 -16.24 -13.10
C SER A 42 0.99 -15.89 -12.96
N THR A 43 0.30 -15.95 -14.08
CA THR A 43 -1.17 -15.83 -14.15
C THR A 43 -1.84 -17.17 -14.48
N ASP A 44 -1.13 -18.29 -14.35
CA ASP A 44 -1.66 -19.61 -14.63
C ASP A 44 -2.59 -20.08 -13.52
N GLY A 45 -3.65 -20.77 -13.89
CA GLY A 45 -4.60 -21.37 -12.95
C GLY A 45 -5.43 -20.37 -12.12
N ILE A 46 -5.46 -19.10 -12.52
CA ILE A 46 -6.30 -18.09 -11.86
C ILE A 46 -7.78 -18.37 -12.17
N PRO A 47 -8.67 -18.41 -11.15
CA PRO A 47 -10.09 -18.61 -11.37
C PRO A 47 -10.72 -17.40 -12.10
N GLU A 48 -11.91 -17.58 -12.61
CA GLU A 48 -12.75 -16.44 -12.99
C GLU A 48 -13.09 -15.64 -11.72
N LYS A 49 -13.05 -14.32 -11.84
CA LYS A 49 -13.35 -13.45 -10.69
C LYS A 49 -14.83 -13.55 -10.28
N ASN A 50 -15.10 -13.42 -8.99
CA ASN A 50 -16.46 -13.40 -8.46
C ASN A 50 -17.23 -12.20 -9.03
N GLY A 51 -18.26 -12.48 -9.85
CA GLY A 51 -19.14 -11.49 -10.46
C GLY A 51 -20.33 -11.07 -9.60
N GLY A 52 -20.41 -11.53 -8.35
CA GLY A 52 -21.50 -11.22 -7.43
C GLY A 52 -21.58 -9.74 -7.07
N SER A 53 -22.72 -9.33 -6.52
CA SER A 53 -22.94 -7.98 -6.01
C SER A 53 -22.09 -7.74 -4.77
N LEU A 54 -21.54 -6.53 -4.66
CA LEU A 54 -20.88 -6.08 -3.43
C LEU A 54 -21.97 -5.73 -2.40
N PHE A 55 -21.77 -6.16 -1.15
CA PHE A 55 -22.38 -5.46 -0.03
C PHE A 55 -21.67 -4.12 0.11
N ASP A 56 -22.42 -3.05 0.28
CA ASP A 56 -21.92 -1.68 0.44
C ASP A 56 -22.51 -1.12 1.72
N GLY A 57 -21.67 -0.57 2.61
CA GLY A 57 -22.14 -0.10 3.90
C GLY A 57 -21.09 0.68 4.69
N PHE A 58 -21.53 1.10 5.86
CA PHE A 58 -20.72 1.88 6.80
C PHE A 58 -20.71 1.21 8.17
N VAL A 59 -19.61 1.42 8.89
CA VAL A 59 -19.50 1.08 10.31
C VAL A 59 -19.04 2.30 11.08
N GLN A 60 -19.80 2.64 12.15
CA GLN A 60 -19.42 3.73 13.04
C GLN A 60 -18.29 3.27 13.97
N LEU A 61 -17.16 3.90 13.85
CA LEU A 61 -16.04 3.80 14.77
C LEU A 61 -16.08 4.95 15.78
N SER A 62 -15.06 5.08 16.62
CA SER A 62 -15.02 6.11 17.68
C SER A 62 -15.18 7.53 17.14
N ASP A 63 -14.49 7.91 16.06
CA ASP A 63 -14.50 9.24 15.47
C ASP A 63 -14.64 9.25 13.93
N VAL A 64 -14.82 8.08 13.31
CA VAL A 64 -14.95 7.91 11.86
C VAL A 64 -16.14 7.02 11.55
N ASN A 65 -16.99 7.43 10.63
CA ASN A 65 -17.93 6.54 9.96
C ASN A 65 -17.19 5.94 8.77
N MET A 66 -16.73 4.68 8.91
CA MET A 66 -15.88 4.03 7.93
C MET A 66 -16.74 3.33 6.88
N HIS A 67 -16.53 3.69 5.62
CA HIS A 67 -17.13 3.00 4.48
C HIS A 67 -16.36 1.72 4.18
N TYR A 68 -17.10 0.68 3.78
CA TYR A 68 -16.53 -0.56 3.26
C TYR A 68 -17.47 -1.27 2.31
N VAL A 69 -16.90 -2.07 1.44
CA VAL A 69 -17.63 -3.05 0.65
C VAL A 69 -17.15 -4.45 0.99
N SER A 70 -18.02 -5.45 0.80
CA SER A 70 -17.61 -6.85 1.00
C SER A 70 -18.24 -7.80 0.01
N ILE A 71 -17.54 -8.91 -0.25
CA ILE A 71 -17.97 -9.94 -1.19
C ILE A 71 -17.37 -11.30 -0.79
N GLY A 72 -17.98 -12.39 -1.26
CA GLY A 72 -17.53 -13.75 -1.02
C GLY A 72 -17.83 -14.28 0.37
N ASP A 73 -17.39 -15.48 0.62
CA ASP A 73 -17.57 -16.22 1.87
C ASP A 73 -16.29 -16.96 2.23
N GLY A 74 -16.14 -17.37 3.50
CA GLY A 74 -14.98 -18.10 3.99
C GLY A 74 -14.08 -17.28 4.92
N TYR A 75 -12.76 -17.55 4.90
CA TYR A 75 -11.83 -16.88 5.79
C TYR A 75 -11.73 -15.36 5.52
N PRO A 76 -11.74 -14.51 6.57
CA PRO A 76 -11.81 -13.06 6.38
C PRO A 76 -10.48 -12.46 5.93
N LEU A 77 -10.54 -11.69 4.86
CA LEU A 77 -9.47 -10.84 4.35
C LEU A 77 -9.91 -9.38 4.39
N ILE A 78 -9.02 -8.48 4.75
CA ILE A 78 -9.26 -7.03 4.70
C ILE A 78 -8.27 -6.39 3.75
N LEU A 79 -8.76 -5.75 2.70
CA LEU A 79 -7.96 -5.02 1.73
C LEU A 79 -7.99 -3.52 2.06
N VAL A 80 -6.80 -2.91 2.16
CA VAL A 80 -6.60 -1.50 2.51
C VAL A 80 -5.82 -0.80 1.41
N HIS A 81 -6.42 0.22 0.80
CA HIS A 81 -5.86 0.97 -0.33
C HIS A 81 -4.71 1.91 0.10
N GLY A 82 -4.04 2.51 -0.88
CA GLY A 82 -2.98 3.49 -0.68
C GLY A 82 -3.48 4.94 -0.60
N ASN A 83 -2.55 5.88 -0.38
CA ASN A 83 -2.78 7.31 -0.26
C ASN A 83 -3.57 7.86 -1.45
N GLY A 84 -4.62 8.62 -1.16
CA GLY A 84 -5.50 9.22 -2.18
C GLY A 84 -6.38 8.24 -2.95
N GLY A 85 -6.40 6.95 -2.56
CA GLY A 85 -7.22 5.91 -3.18
C GLY A 85 -8.57 5.69 -2.51
N SER A 86 -9.20 4.59 -2.89
CA SER A 86 -10.42 4.06 -2.30
C SER A 86 -10.42 2.54 -2.45
N TYR A 87 -11.44 1.87 -1.92
CA TYR A 87 -11.64 0.42 -2.11
C TYR A 87 -11.59 0.00 -3.58
N GLU A 88 -12.03 0.87 -4.50
CA GLU A 88 -12.07 0.60 -5.94
C GLU A 88 -10.69 0.23 -6.52
N ASN A 89 -9.61 0.75 -5.94
CA ASN A 89 -8.25 0.43 -6.36
C ASN A 89 -7.89 -1.05 -6.15
N LEU A 90 -8.56 -1.71 -5.20
CA LEU A 90 -8.31 -3.11 -4.85
C LEU A 90 -9.49 -4.04 -5.19
N GLU A 91 -10.56 -3.50 -5.78
CA GLU A 91 -11.77 -4.27 -6.10
C GLU A 91 -11.45 -5.44 -7.04
N ASP A 92 -10.62 -5.22 -8.04
CA ASP A 92 -10.27 -6.29 -8.98
C ASP A 92 -9.57 -7.46 -8.28
N LEU A 93 -8.57 -7.20 -7.43
CA LEU A 93 -7.95 -8.22 -6.58
C LEU A 93 -8.97 -8.85 -5.61
N GLY A 94 -9.80 -8.01 -4.99
CA GLY A 94 -10.84 -8.45 -4.06
C GLY A 94 -11.81 -9.44 -4.69
N ARG A 95 -12.22 -9.22 -5.94
CA ARG A 95 -13.10 -10.12 -6.68
C ARG A 95 -12.45 -11.46 -7.02
N TYR A 96 -11.16 -11.50 -7.32
CA TYR A 96 -10.43 -12.76 -7.49
C TYR A 96 -10.33 -13.52 -6.16
N LEU A 97 -9.95 -12.86 -5.07
CA LEU A 97 -9.85 -13.48 -3.75
C LEU A 97 -11.21 -13.97 -3.23
N ALA A 98 -12.29 -13.27 -3.57
CA ALA A 98 -13.65 -13.64 -3.16
C ALA A 98 -14.19 -14.93 -3.81
N THR A 99 -13.40 -15.60 -4.61
CA THR A 99 -13.70 -16.96 -5.08
C THR A 99 -13.49 -18.03 -4.00
N GLY A 100 -12.76 -17.72 -2.93
CA GLY A 100 -12.45 -18.65 -1.84
C GLY A 100 -12.40 -18.00 -0.45
N TYR A 101 -12.59 -16.69 -0.36
CA TYR A 101 -12.46 -15.94 0.89
C TYR A 101 -13.60 -14.93 1.06
N LYS A 102 -13.88 -14.56 2.33
CA LYS A 102 -14.69 -13.38 2.64
C LYS A 102 -13.82 -12.15 2.58
N VAL A 103 -14.05 -11.26 1.64
CA VAL A 103 -13.22 -10.07 1.40
C VAL A 103 -13.96 -8.82 1.83
N TYR A 104 -13.33 -8.03 2.67
CA TYR A 104 -13.70 -6.67 3.04
C TYR A 104 -12.71 -5.70 2.40
N MET A 105 -13.20 -4.68 1.74
CA MET A 105 -12.38 -3.61 1.15
C MET A 105 -12.83 -2.29 1.77
N VAL A 106 -11.94 -1.62 2.47
CA VAL A 106 -12.27 -0.44 3.28
C VAL A 106 -11.80 0.84 2.61
N ASP A 107 -12.54 1.92 2.84
CA ASP A 107 -12.05 3.27 2.61
C ASP A 107 -11.44 3.78 3.94
N SER A 108 -10.15 4.08 3.96
CA SER A 108 -9.49 4.62 5.15
C SER A 108 -10.02 6.02 5.49
N ARG A 109 -9.86 6.49 6.74
CA ARG A 109 -10.21 7.87 7.11
C ARG A 109 -9.67 8.87 6.11
N CYS A 110 -10.40 9.93 5.82
CA CYS A 110 -10.09 10.97 4.83
C CYS A 110 -10.03 10.49 3.37
N HIS A 111 -10.49 9.26 3.07
CA HIS A 111 -10.48 8.68 1.73
C HIS A 111 -11.86 8.14 1.35
N GLY A 112 -12.09 8.00 0.03
CA GLY A 112 -13.29 7.41 -0.53
C GLY A 112 -14.57 8.04 0.04
N GLN A 113 -15.44 7.20 0.59
CA GLN A 113 -16.70 7.61 1.22
C GLN A 113 -16.62 7.70 2.76
N SER A 114 -15.47 7.37 3.35
CA SER A 114 -15.25 7.49 4.80
C SER A 114 -15.18 8.94 5.27
N THR A 115 -15.44 9.15 6.55
CA THR A 115 -15.40 10.49 7.16
C THR A 115 -14.08 11.21 6.91
N VAL A 116 -14.18 12.45 6.45
CA VAL A 116 -13.04 13.37 6.39
C VAL A 116 -12.86 14.03 7.75
N THR A 117 -11.68 13.89 8.32
CA THR A 117 -11.29 14.47 9.62
C THR A 117 -10.16 15.48 9.45
N ASP A 118 -9.95 16.33 10.44
CA ASP A 118 -8.82 17.27 10.50
C ASP A 118 -7.52 16.60 11.00
N LYS A 119 -7.60 15.36 11.44
CA LYS A 119 -6.49 14.57 11.97
C LYS A 119 -6.34 13.27 11.23
N ILE A 120 -5.14 13.03 10.72
CA ILE A 120 -4.74 11.77 10.11
C ILE A 120 -3.33 11.42 10.58
N SER A 121 -3.11 10.15 10.88
CA SER A 121 -1.79 9.53 11.09
C SER A 121 -1.93 8.04 10.84
N TYR A 122 -0.84 7.36 10.52
CA TYR A 122 -0.89 5.89 10.38
C TYR A 122 -1.23 5.20 11.70
N ASP A 123 -0.89 5.80 12.83
CA ASP A 123 -1.32 5.31 14.15
C ASP A 123 -2.83 5.35 14.35
N LEU A 124 -3.51 6.40 13.87
CA LEU A 124 -4.97 6.50 13.87
C LEU A 124 -5.58 5.51 12.88
N MET A 125 -5.04 5.41 11.65
CA MET A 125 -5.54 4.50 10.63
C MET A 125 -5.43 3.03 11.08
N ALA A 126 -4.33 2.65 11.73
CA ALA A 126 -4.19 1.32 12.35
C ALA A 126 -5.17 1.09 13.51
N SER A 127 -5.52 2.15 14.26
CA SER A 127 -6.55 2.07 15.31
C SER A 127 -7.94 1.91 14.72
N ASP A 128 -8.25 2.62 13.62
CA ASP A 128 -9.51 2.43 12.88
C ASP A 128 -9.65 1.01 12.37
N LEU A 129 -8.57 0.46 11.82
CA LEU A 129 -8.56 -0.95 11.36
C LEU A 129 -8.87 -1.91 12.50
N LYS A 130 -8.30 -1.70 13.69
CA LYS A 130 -8.61 -2.49 14.90
C LYS A 130 -10.07 -2.33 15.31
N GLU A 131 -10.59 -1.10 15.32
CA GLU A 131 -12.00 -0.85 15.66
C GLU A 131 -12.95 -1.48 14.63
N PHE A 132 -12.65 -1.38 13.33
CA PHE A 132 -13.39 -2.02 12.24
C PHE A 132 -13.49 -3.53 12.45
N ILE A 133 -12.35 -4.20 12.70
CA ILE A 133 -12.28 -5.63 12.96
C ILE A 133 -13.16 -6.01 14.16
N THR A 134 -13.08 -5.23 15.23
CA THR A 134 -13.82 -5.48 16.46
C THR A 134 -15.32 -5.24 16.28
N ALA A 135 -15.71 -4.15 15.64
CA ALA A 135 -17.11 -3.77 15.44
C ALA A 135 -17.88 -4.77 14.56
N LEU A 136 -17.20 -5.36 13.58
CA LEU A 136 -17.80 -6.38 12.72
C LEU A 136 -17.63 -7.82 13.24
N GLY A 137 -16.98 -8.02 14.39
CA GLY A 137 -16.72 -9.34 14.97
C GLY A 137 -15.83 -10.22 14.07
N ILE A 138 -14.93 -9.62 13.30
CA ILE A 138 -14.03 -10.36 12.41
C ILE A 138 -12.92 -11.00 13.24
N GLU A 139 -12.76 -12.31 13.12
CA GLU A 139 -11.75 -13.04 13.88
C GLU A 139 -10.45 -13.21 13.10
N LYS A 140 -9.37 -12.65 13.62
CA LYS A 140 -7.99 -12.80 13.11
C LYS A 140 -7.87 -12.73 11.59
N PRO A 141 -8.31 -11.65 10.93
CA PRO A 141 -8.22 -11.55 9.48
C PRO A 141 -6.76 -11.50 9.01
N VAL A 142 -6.55 -11.79 7.72
CA VAL A 142 -5.32 -11.37 7.03
C VAL A 142 -5.58 -9.98 6.44
N VAL A 143 -4.66 -9.05 6.68
CA VAL A 143 -4.72 -7.71 6.09
C VAL A 143 -3.79 -7.65 4.89
N ILE A 144 -4.34 -7.18 3.77
CA ILE A 144 -3.66 -7.01 2.50
C ILE A 144 -3.68 -5.51 2.18
N GLY A 145 -2.54 -4.85 2.33
CA GLY A 145 -2.44 -3.40 2.21
C GLY A 145 -1.54 -2.95 1.07
N HIS A 146 -1.97 -1.93 0.35
CA HIS A 146 -1.17 -1.25 -0.66
C HIS A 146 -0.68 0.09 -0.15
N SER A 147 0.63 0.39 -0.28
CA SER A 147 1.23 1.68 0.10
C SER A 147 0.88 2.04 1.55
N ASP A 148 0.09 3.10 1.78
CA ASP A 148 -0.41 3.49 3.11
C ASP A 148 -1.12 2.32 3.82
N GLY A 149 -1.96 1.56 3.11
CA GLY A 149 -2.61 0.37 3.67
C GLY A 149 -1.64 -0.72 4.11
N GLY A 150 -0.48 -0.83 3.44
CA GLY A 150 0.61 -1.71 3.87
C GLY A 150 1.30 -1.20 5.13
N ILE A 151 1.42 0.12 5.29
CA ILE A 151 1.93 0.76 6.51
C ILE A 151 0.94 0.54 7.66
N ASP A 152 -0.36 0.69 7.43
CA ASP A 152 -1.40 0.43 8.42
C ASP A 152 -1.37 -1.02 8.90
N ALA A 153 -1.18 -1.98 8.00
CA ALA A 153 -1.04 -3.38 8.33
C ALA A 153 0.18 -3.65 9.22
N LEU A 154 1.34 -3.03 8.92
CA LEU A 154 2.55 -3.13 9.74
C LEU A 154 2.32 -2.55 11.13
N ILE A 155 1.75 -1.34 11.23
CA ILE A 155 1.51 -0.68 12.52
C ILE A 155 0.45 -1.42 13.33
N ALA A 156 -0.61 -1.94 12.70
CA ALA A 156 -1.59 -2.77 13.37
C ALA A 156 -0.97 -4.05 13.95
N ALA A 157 -0.09 -4.73 13.18
CA ALA A 157 0.63 -5.90 13.66
C ALA A 157 1.61 -5.60 14.81
N ILE A 158 2.19 -4.40 14.85
CA ILE A 158 3.06 -3.93 15.93
C ILE A 158 2.24 -3.64 17.20
N LYS A 159 1.15 -2.88 17.05
CA LYS A 159 0.36 -2.37 18.20
C LYS A 159 -0.58 -3.42 18.78
N TYR A 160 -1.07 -4.33 17.94
CA TYR A 160 -2.11 -5.30 18.30
C TYR A 160 -1.68 -6.72 17.87
N PRO A 161 -0.71 -7.34 18.56
CA PRO A 161 -0.02 -8.55 18.10
C PRO A 161 -0.94 -9.78 17.93
N ASP A 162 -2.09 -9.80 18.62
CA ASP A 162 -3.06 -10.91 18.56
C ASP A 162 -4.24 -10.64 17.61
N LEU A 163 -4.29 -9.45 16.99
CA LEU A 163 -5.42 -9.00 16.18
C LEU A 163 -5.47 -9.70 14.82
N LEU A 164 -4.33 -9.91 14.19
CA LEU A 164 -4.22 -10.36 12.81
C LEU A 164 -3.64 -11.78 12.72
N LYS A 165 -4.03 -12.52 11.69
CA LYS A 165 -3.44 -13.82 11.35
C LYS A 165 -2.14 -13.65 10.54
N GLY A 166 -2.09 -12.67 9.66
CA GLY A 166 -0.97 -12.38 8.80
C GLY A 166 -1.16 -11.04 8.07
N ILE A 167 -0.11 -10.57 7.40
CA ILE A 167 -0.15 -9.34 6.60
C ILE A 167 0.51 -9.54 5.23
N VAL A 168 -0.06 -8.88 4.22
CA VAL A 168 0.56 -8.71 2.90
C VAL A 168 0.71 -7.22 2.65
N CYS A 169 1.93 -6.76 2.41
CA CYS A 169 2.24 -5.34 2.23
C CYS A 169 2.83 -5.11 0.84
N PHE A 170 2.10 -4.42 -0.01
CA PHE A 170 2.54 -3.98 -1.33
C PHE A 170 3.10 -2.55 -1.22
N GLY A 171 4.38 -2.35 -1.48
CA GLY A 171 4.98 -1.03 -1.56
C GLY A 171 4.90 -0.20 -0.26
N ALA A 172 5.00 -0.84 0.91
CA ALA A 172 5.07 -0.14 2.19
C ALA A 172 6.48 0.40 2.47
N ASN A 173 6.57 1.49 3.22
CA ASN A 173 7.83 2.06 3.70
C ASN A 173 7.83 2.27 5.22
N THR A 174 9.03 2.33 5.81
CA THR A 174 9.20 2.50 7.27
C THR A 174 9.28 3.95 7.71
N ASN A 175 9.64 4.86 6.79
CA ASN A 175 9.78 6.29 7.07
C ASN A 175 9.72 7.09 5.76
N PRO A 176 9.54 8.42 5.80
CA PRO A 176 9.46 9.24 4.58
C PRO A 176 10.66 9.14 3.64
N LYS A 177 11.87 8.78 4.16
CA LYS A 177 13.07 8.59 3.32
C LYS A 177 13.02 7.27 2.55
N GLY A 178 12.14 6.34 2.92
CA GLY A 178 11.83 5.13 2.15
C GLY A 178 11.22 5.44 0.79
N LEU A 179 10.54 6.58 0.65
CA LEU A 179 10.10 7.09 -0.66
C LEU A 179 11.28 7.66 -1.45
N LYS A 180 11.36 7.37 -2.74
CA LYS A 180 12.40 7.89 -3.63
C LYS A 180 12.39 9.43 -3.66
N LEU A 181 13.58 10.03 -3.77
CA LEU A 181 13.76 11.48 -3.63
C LEU A 181 12.90 12.31 -4.58
N TYR A 182 12.78 11.88 -5.84
CA TYR A 182 11.97 12.60 -6.84
C TYR A 182 10.51 12.69 -6.43
N PHE A 183 9.95 11.61 -5.86
CA PHE A 183 8.56 11.56 -5.40
C PHE A 183 8.36 12.49 -4.19
N ARG A 184 9.28 12.47 -3.22
CA ARG A 184 9.23 13.39 -2.06
C ARG A 184 9.31 14.86 -2.47
N ILE A 185 10.18 15.18 -3.46
CA ILE A 185 10.27 16.55 -3.99
C ILE A 185 8.96 16.94 -4.66
N TRP A 186 8.40 16.07 -5.51
CA TRP A 186 7.12 16.32 -6.17
C TRP A 186 5.99 16.55 -5.17
N THR A 187 5.86 15.70 -4.17
CA THR A 187 4.84 15.82 -3.10
C THR A 187 4.99 17.14 -2.34
N ARG A 188 6.23 17.57 -2.00
CA ARG A 188 6.47 18.87 -1.37
C ARG A 188 6.06 20.03 -2.26
N ILE A 189 6.44 19.99 -3.55
CA ILE A 189 6.07 21.04 -4.51
C ILE A 189 4.55 21.10 -4.66
N SER A 190 3.89 19.97 -4.84
CA SER A 190 2.42 19.88 -4.91
C SER A 190 1.76 20.52 -3.69
N ASN A 191 2.29 20.24 -2.50
CA ASN A 191 1.77 20.73 -1.23
C ASN A 191 1.96 22.25 -1.03
N LEU A 192 2.93 22.87 -1.72
CA LEU A 192 3.09 24.34 -1.74
C LEU A 192 1.98 25.03 -2.54
N PHE A 193 1.45 24.38 -3.58
CA PHE A 193 0.38 24.95 -4.40
C PHE A 193 -1.00 24.67 -3.82
N LYS A 194 -1.20 23.49 -3.24
CA LYS A 194 -2.46 23.09 -2.59
C LYS A 194 -2.12 22.19 -1.41
N LYS A 195 -2.21 22.80 -0.21
CA LYS A 195 -2.00 22.06 1.03
C LYS A 195 -2.97 20.88 1.11
N ASN A 196 -2.44 19.69 1.37
CA ASN A 196 -3.20 18.45 1.45
C ASN A 196 -2.70 17.62 2.63
N ILE A 197 -3.62 17.28 3.53
CA ILE A 197 -3.33 16.49 4.74
C ILE A 197 -2.73 15.11 4.42
N LEU A 198 -3.09 14.51 3.28
CA LEU A 198 -2.55 13.23 2.80
C LEU A 198 -1.09 13.37 2.35
N ASN A 199 -0.74 14.50 1.72
CA ASN A 199 0.65 14.81 1.39
C ASN A 199 1.47 15.04 2.64
N ASP A 200 0.91 15.76 3.64
CA ASP A 200 1.57 16.00 4.93
C ASP A 200 1.83 14.67 5.65
N LEU A 201 0.90 13.72 5.63
CA LEU A 201 1.05 12.37 6.16
C LEU A 201 2.29 11.69 5.57
N MET A 202 2.36 11.54 4.24
CA MET A 202 3.47 10.88 3.55
C MET A 202 4.83 11.56 3.76
N LEU A 203 4.85 12.89 3.98
CA LEU A 203 6.10 13.64 4.16
C LEU A 203 6.66 13.58 5.58
N ASN A 204 5.83 13.25 6.57
CA ASN A 204 6.19 13.26 7.99
C ASN A 204 6.16 11.88 8.64
N GLU A 205 5.41 10.94 8.08
CA GLU A 205 5.21 9.59 8.60
C GLU A 205 5.42 8.53 7.49
N PRO A 206 5.52 7.24 7.84
CA PRO A 206 5.63 6.69 9.20
C PRO A 206 7.03 6.88 9.80
N ASN A 207 7.24 6.37 11.03
CA ASN A 207 8.54 6.26 11.67
C ASN A 207 8.65 4.91 12.39
N ILE A 208 8.64 3.83 11.62
CA ILE A 208 8.72 2.44 12.13
C ILE A 208 10.17 2.06 12.35
N THR A 209 10.51 1.68 13.58
CA THR A 209 11.88 1.27 13.95
C THR A 209 12.13 -0.20 13.65
N LYS A 210 13.40 -0.58 13.66
CA LYS A 210 13.84 -1.98 13.54
C LYS A 210 13.24 -2.85 14.64
N GLU A 211 13.25 -2.37 15.87
CA GLU A 211 12.76 -3.08 17.05
C GLU A 211 11.25 -3.32 16.96
N GLN A 212 10.52 -2.34 16.45
CA GLN A 212 9.09 -2.48 16.17
C GLN A 212 8.82 -3.56 15.11
N LEU A 213 9.56 -3.58 13.99
CA LEU A 213 9.44 -4.66 13.01
C LEU A 213 9.75 -6.03 13.62
N GLN A 214 10.78 -6.12 14.46
CA GLN A 214 11.15 -7.35 15.18
C GLN A 214 10.10 -7.82 16.20
N SER A 215 9.21 -6.93 16.63
CA SER A 215 8.10 -7.31 17.52
C SER A 215 6.98 -8.05 16.79
N ILE A 216 6.88 -7.94 15.46
CA ILE A 216 5.87 -8.65 14.67
C ILE A 216 6.14 -10.16 14.71
N LYS A 217 5.14 -10.92 15.17
CA LYS A 217 5.23 -12.39 15.35
C LYS A 217 4.34 -13.19 14.41
N ILE A 218 3.57 -12.52 13.57
CA ILE A 218 2.69 -13.12 12.58
C ILE A 218 3.39 -13.24 11.22
N PRO A 219 2.95 -14.14 10.32
CA PRO A 219 3.46 -14.22 8.96
C PRO A 219 3.26 -12.90 8.19
N ALA A 220 4.29 -12.49 7.45
CA ALA A 220 4.27 -11.27 6.65
C ALA A 220 4.80 -11.52 5.24
N TYR A 221 4.13 -10.98 4.22
CA TYR A 221 4.61 -10.98 2.85
C TYR A 221 4.82 -9.56 2.37
N ILE A 222 6.08 -9.22 2.08
CA ILE A 222 6.49 -7.84 1.74
C ILE A 222 6.86 -7.78 0.26
N LEU A 223 6.10 -7.02 -0.49
CA LEU A 223 6.15 -6.96 -1.95
C LEU A 223 6.45 -5.55 -2.45
N ALA A 224 7.21 -5.44 -3.52
CA ALA A 224 7.40 -4.20 -4.26
C ALA A 224 7.58 -4.48 -5.75
N GLY A 225 7.23 -3.52 -6.60
CA GLY A 225 7.60 -3.56 -8.01
C GLY A 225 9.07 -3.18 -8.21
N GLU A 226 9.70 -3.68 -9.28
CA GLU A 226 11.08 -3.29 -9.64
C GLU A 226 11.23 -1.78 -9.79
N TYR A 227 10.20 -1.12 -10.34
CA TYR A 227 10.14 0.33 -10.59
C TYR A 227 9.31 1.08 -9.53
N ASP A 228 9.17 0.52 -8.34
CA ASP A 228 8.38 1.10 -7.27
C ASP A 228 8.88 2.50 -6.87
N MET A 229 7.97 3.38 -6.43
CA MET A 229 8.33 4.68 -5.84
C MET A 229 8.90 4.54 -4.43
N VAL A 230 8.63 3.43 -3.75
CA VAL A 230 9.31 3.03 -2.52
C VAL A 230 10.67 2.43 -2.87
N SER A 231 11.67 2.73 -2.06
CA SER A 231 13.02 2.17 -2.21
C SER A 231 13.01 0.67 -1.93
N LEU A 232 13.52 -0.13 -2.87
CA LEU A 232 13.68 -1.58 -2.67
C LEU A 232 14.54 -1.92 -1.44
N LYS A 233 15.44 -1.01 -1.04
CA LYS A 233 16.21 -1.17 0.21
C LYS A 233 15.31 -1.13 1.44
N ASP A 234 14.27 -0.30 1.42
CA ASP A 234 13.32 -0.20 2.53
C ASP A 234 12.41 -1.44 2.57
N THR A 235 11.94 -1.90 1.42
CA THR A 235 11.21 -3.18 1.28
C THR A 235 12.00 -4.35 1.87
N VAL A 236 13.27 -4.48 1.51
CA VAL A 236 14.15 -5.53 2.03
C VAL A 236 14.47 -5.32 3.52
N PHE A 237 14.59 -4.06 3.96
CA PHE A 237 14.76 -3.75 5.38
C PHE A 237 13.56 -4.22 6.21
N ILE A 238 12.33 -3.95 5.76
CA ILE A 238 11.11 -4.45 6.42
C ILE A 238 11.16 -5.97 6.52
N ALA A 239 11.35 -6.65 5.39
CA ALA A 239 11.35 -8.11 5.33
C ALA A 239 12.43 -8.73 6.24
N ASN A 240 13.66 -8.22 6.21
CA ASN A 240 14.77 -8.75 6.99
C ASN A 240 14.60 -8.54 8.51
N ASN A 241 13.71 -7.67 8.94
CA ASN A 241 13.49 -7.39 10.36
C ASN A 241 12.19 -7.99 10.92
N ILE A 242 11.40 -8.67 10.11
CA ILE A 242 10.23 -9.44 10.57
C ILE A 242 10.59 -10.93 10.55
N LYS A 243 10.51 -11.61 11.71
CA LYS A 243 11.00 -12.98 11.87
C LYS A 243 10.35 -13.99 10.90
N PHE A 244 9.05 -13.87 10.67
CA PHE A 244 8.27 -14.77 9.84
C PHE A 244 7.83 -14.10 8.54
N SER A 245 8.77 -13.43 7.87
CA SER A 245 8.50 -12.76 6.60
C SER A 245 9.09 -13.48 5.41
N ARG A 246 8.44 -13.28 4.27
CA ARG A 246 9.02 -13.48 2.95
C ARG A 246 8.88 -12.18 2.15
N SER A 247 9.68 -12.01 1.11
CA SER A 247 9.59 -10.84 0.23
C SER A 247 9.76 -11.22 -1.22
N ALA A 248 9.19 -10.40 -2.11
CA ALA A 248 9.42 -10.51 -3.54
C ALA A 248 9.48 -9.12 -4.18
N ILE A 249 10.37 -8.99 -5.16
CA ILE A 249 10.44 -7.83 -6.03
C ILE A 249 9.94 -8.25 -7.41
N ILE A 250 8.89 -7.62 -7.88
CA ILE A 250 8.16 -8.02 -9.08
C ILE A 250 8.80 -7.36 -10.31
N LYS A 251 9.34 -8.18 -11.19
CA LYS A 251 10.04 -7.74 -12.41
C LYS A 251 9.12 -6.94 -13.33
N GLY A 252 9.59 -5.82 -13.83
CA GLY A 252 8.88 -4.99 -14.79
C GLY A 252 7.74 -4.15 -14.21
N GLU A 253 7.39 -4.32 -12.93
CA GLU A 253 6.24 -3.68 -12.30
C GLU A 253 6.61 -2.40 -11.53
N GLY A 254 5.66 -1.47 -11.48
CA GLY A 254 5.74 -0.23 -10.68
C GLY A 254 5.02 -0.35 -9.35
N HIS A 255 4.73 0.78 -8.73
CA HIS A 255 4.11 0.84 -7.40
C HIS A 255 2.69 0.25 -7.34
N SER A 256 1.89 0.45 -8.40
CA SER A 256 0.47 0.07 -8.42
C SER A 256 0.11 -0.88 -9.56
N SER A 257 0.97 -1.02 -10.57
CA SER A 257 0.62 -1.65 -11.85
C SER A 257 0.24 -3.13 -11.73
N TYR A 258 0.78 -3.84 -10.74
CA TYR A 258 0.45 -5.24 -10.48
C TYR A 258 -0.56 -5.40 -9.33
N VAL A 259 -0.75 -4.37 -8.51
CA VAL A 259 -1.68 -4.40 -7.38
C VAL A 259 -3.10 -4.13 -7.84
N TYR A 260 -3.29 -3.13 -8.72
CA TYR A 260 -4.59 -2.75 -9.26
C TYR A 260 -5.09 -3.67 -10.39
N ASP A 261 -4.18 -4.45 -10.99
CA ASP A 261 -4.51 -5.58 -11.83
C ASP A 261 -4.56 -6.84 -10.94
N GLY A 262 -5.76 -7.15 -10.46
CA GLY A 262 -5.98 -8.25 -9.53
C GLY A 262 -5.54 -9.61 -10.07
N LYS A 263 -5.58 -9.79 -11.40
CA LYS A 263 -5.08 -10.98 -12.05
C LYS A 263 -3.59 -11.18 -11.82
N LYS A 264 -2.80 -10.09 -11.83
CA LYS A 264 -1.36 -10.15 -11.58
C LYS A 264 -1.03 -10.47 -10.12
N SER A 265 -1.78 -9.92 -9.17
CA SER A 265 -1.49 -10.07 -7.75
C SER A 265 -2.14 -11.29 -7.10
N TYR A 266 -3.16 -11.91 -7.73
CA TYR A 266 -3.92 -13.02 -7.15
C TYR A 266 -3.02 -14.18 -6.69
N ASN A 267 -2.21 -14.75 -7.59
CA ASN A 267 -1.38 -15.91 -7.23
C ASN A 267 -0.36 -15.58 -6.14
N LEU A 268 0.24 -14.37 -6.16
CA LEU A 268 1.16 -13.92 -5.12
C LEU A 268 0.51 -13.96 -3.74
N VAL A 269 -0.72 -13.44 -3.65
CA VAL A 269 -1.47 -13.39 -2.39
C VAL A 269 -2.02 -14.77 -2.02
N ASN A 270 -2.67 -15.46 -2.95
CA ASN A 270 -3.34 -16.72 -2.68
C ASN A 270 -2.38 -17.83 -2.25
N ASP A 271 -1.18 -17.89 -2.81
CA ASP A 271 -0.16 -18.86 -2.40
C ASP A 271 0.35 -18.56 -0.98
N PHE A 272 0.48 -17.28 -0.62
CA PHE A 272 0.79 -16.92 0.77
C PHE A 272 -0.35 -17.30 1.72
N LEU A 273 -1.59 -17.03 1.34
CA LEU A 273 -2.76 -17.38 2.17
C LEU A 273 -2.85 -18.89 2.42
N LYS A 274 -2.64 -19.72 1.38
CA LYS A 274 -2.63 -21.18 1.52
C LYS A 274 -1.56 -21.69 2.48
N ASP A 275 -0.43 -21.00 2.58
CA ASP A 275 0.67 -21.39 3.47
C ASP A 275 0.37 -21.09 4.95
N ILE A 276 -0.50 -20.11 5.24
CA ILE A 276 -0.71 -19.62 6.60
C ILE A 276 -2.10 -19.93 7.18
N LEU A 277 -3.05 -20.32 6.34
CA LEU A 277 -4.44 -20.67 6.73
C LEU A 277 -4.63 -22.17 6.80
#